data_6dae563bc6790b2c8564c3383926c7f8
#
_entry.id   6dae563bc6790b2c8564c3383926c7f8
#
_cell.length_a   1.000
_cell.length_b   1.000
_cell.length_c   1.000
_cell.angle_alpha   90.00
_cell.angle_beta   90.00
_cell.angle_gamma   90.00
#
_symmetry.space_group_name_H-M   'P 1'
#
loop_
_entity.id
_entity.type
_entity.pdbx_description
1 polymer ?
#
loop_
_entity_poly.entity_id
_entity_poly.type
_entity_poly.pdbx_seq_one_letter_code
_entity_poly.pdbx_strand_id
1 'polypeptide(L)'
;MDLFDYMREQNMQNESPLANRMRPKTLEEVVGQQHIIGKDKLLYRAIRADKLSSVIFYGPPGTGKTTLAKVIAGATKAEFVSINATAAGKKDMEAVVEQAKNSLGMYGRRTILFIDEIHRFNKGQQDYLLPYVEDGTIILIGATTENPYFEVNGALLSRSVIFELKKLSKDDIETLLLRAINDKEKGMGAYNAAIDEDALEFLADVSNGDARAALTALELGVLTTDRSEDGIIHITIDVASECIQKRVISYDKSGDNHYDTVSAFIKSMRGSDPDAAVYYLARMLYAGEDVKFIARRIMILAAEDIGNADPMALTVAVSAAQAVERIGMPEAQIILSQAVTYMASAPKSNAAVNAISKAMDVVGRTKTPPVPTHLQDAHYKSAEKLGHGLGYKYAHNYKNHYVKQQYLPDGLTNEVFYEPSENGYEATIREYYRKIHEDPDE
;
A
#
# COMPACT_ATOMS: atom_id res chain seq x y z
N MET A 1 41.45 -13.37 -5.08
CA MET A 1 40.33 -14.20 -5.61
C MET A 1 40.93 -15.56 -5.87
N ASP A 2 40.56 -16.56 -5.08
CA ASP A 2 41.00 -17.94 -5.26
C ASP A 2 40.31 -18.54 -6.47
N LEU A 3 40.95 -19.51 -7.15
CA LEU A 3 40.40 -20.23 -8.30
C LEU A 3 39.04 -20.87 -7.96
N PHE A 4 38.86 -21.31 -6.74
CA PHE A 4 37.60 -21.85 -6.21
C PHE A 4 36.51 -20.78 -6.10
N ASP A 5 36.86 -19.55 -5.69
CA ASP A 5 35.91 -18.43 -5.65
C ASP A 5 35.46 -18.04 -7.07
N TYR A 6 36.40 -18.04 -8.03
CA TYR A 6 36.09 -17.77 -9.44
C TYR A 6 35.18 -18.85 -10.05
N MET A 7 35.51 -20.13 -9.82
CA MET A 7 34.69 -21.26 -10.30
C MET A 7 33.29 -21.25 -9.62
N ARG A 8 33.23 -20.91 -8.34
CA ARG A 8 31.95 -20.75 -7.60
C ARG A 8 31.09 -19.62 -8.16
N GLU A 9 31.71 -18.48 -8.46
CA GLU A 9 30.98 -17.36 -9.10
C GLU A 9 30.49 -17.71 -10.51
N GLN A 10 31.30 -18.39 -11.32
CA GLN A 10 30.87 -18.86 -12.64
C GLN A 10 29.72 -19.89 -12.56
N ASN A 11 29.83 -20.87 -11.69
CA ASN A 11 28.78 -21.86 -11.50
C ASN A 11 27.49 -21.24 -10.95
N MET A 12 27.59 -20.31 -9.98
CA MET A 12 26.45 -19.55 -9.48
C MET A 12 25.80 -18.66 -10.56
N GLN A 13 26.57 -18.10 -11.50
CA GLN A 13 26.02 -17.33 -12.61
C GLN A 13 25.26 -18.24 -13.60
N ASN A 14 25.78 -19.43 -13.90
CA ASN A 14 25.14 -20.35 -14.82
C ASN A 14 23.88 -21.03 -14.26
N GLU A 15 23.85 -21.29 -12.95
CA GLU A 15 22.72 -21.90 -12.25
C GLU A 15 21.68 -20.89 -11.75
N SER A 16 21.95 -19.58 -11.85
CA SER A 16 20.99 -18.58 -11.41
C SER A 16 19.79 -18.51 -12.37
N PRO A 17 18.57 -18.26 -11.86
CA PRO A 17 17.38 -18.14 -12.69
C PRO A 17 17.55 -17.16 -13.86
N LEU A 18 16.96 -17.48 -15.02
CA LEU A 18 17.05 -16.68 -16.25
C LEU A 18 16.72 -15.20 -16.01
N ALA A 19 15.71 -14.92 -15.20
CA ALA A 19 15.35 -13.55 -14.81
C ALA A 19 16.47 -12.78 -14.11
N ASN A 20 17.43 -13.47 -13.45
CA ASN A 20 18.61 -12.84 -12.86
C ASN A 20 19.74 -12.68 -13.87
N ARG A 21 19.96 -13.69 -14.73
CA ARG A 21 20.99 -13.67 -15.77
C ARG A 21 20.73 -12.58 -16.80
N MET A 22 19.47 -12.40 -17.17
CA MET A 22 19.01 -11.41 -18.15
C MET A 22 18.91 -9.98 -17.62
N ARG A 23 19.31 -9.72 -16.37
CA ARG A 23 19.30 -8.35 -15.85
C ARG A 23 20.19 -7.43 -16.65
N PRO A 24 19.69 -6.26 -17.09
CA PRO A 24 20.47 -5.25 -17.76
C PRO A 24 21.63 -4.75 -16.89
N LYS A 25 22.74 -4.45 -17.52
CA LYS A 25 23.94 -3.86 -16.88
C LYS A 25 24.02 -2.35 -17.10
N THR A 26 23.39 -1.83 -18.14
CA THR A 26 23.40 -0.41 -18.49
C THR A 26 21.95 0.12 -18.60
N LEU A 27 21.80 1.45 -18.57
CA LEU A 27 20.49 2.09 -18.71
C LEU A 27 19.85 1.84 -20.09
N GLU A 28 20.70 1.71 -21.12
CA GLU A 28 20.28 1.47 -22.49
C GLU A 28 19.73 0.05 -22.70
N GLU A 29 20.16 -0.91 -21.87
CA GLU A 29 19.63 -2.27 -21.90
C GLU A 29 18.28 -2.42 -21.21
N VAL A 30 17.89 -1.45 -20.37
CA VAL A 30 16.61 -1.50 -19.64
C VAL A 30 15.45 -1.39 -20.62
N VAL A 31 14.57 -2.37 -20.57
CA VAL A 31 13.34 -2.39 -21.38
C VAL A 31 12.20 -1.74 -20.59
N GLY A 32 11.41 -0.93 -21.26
CA GLY A 32 10.31 -0.19 -20.64
C GLY A 32 10.77 1.02 -19.81
N GLN A 33 9.88 1.55 -18.99
CA GLN A 33 10.13 2.66 -18.02
C GLN A 33 10.67 3.96 -18.66
N GLN A 34 10.44 4.21 -19.95
CA GLN A 34 10.99 5.37 -20.66
C GLN A 34 10.53 6.72 -20.07
N HIS A 35 9.40 6.74 -19.37
CA HIS A 35 8.90 7.93 -18.67
C HIS A 35 9.79 8.34 -17.49
N ILE A 36 10.67 7.45 -16.99
CA ILE A 36 11.61 7.70 -15.89
C ILE A 36 13.05 7.78 -16.40
N ILE A 37 13.46 6.83 -17.26
CA ILE A 37 14.85 6.65 -17.69
C ILE A 37 15.14 7.19 -19.11
N GLY A 38 14.16 7.80 -19.79
CA GLY A 38 14.40 8.47 -21.06
C GLY A 38 15.51 9.51 -20.95
N LYS A 39 16.27 9.74 -22.04
CA LYS A 39 17.47 10.61 -22.04
C LYS A 39 17.22 12.04 -21.56
N ASP A 40 15.99 12.53 -21.70
CA ASP A 40 15.50 13.84 -21.28
C ASP A 40 15.02 13.87 -19.82
N LYS A 41 14.87 12.72 -19.17
CA LYS A 41 14.27 12.59 -17.84
C LYS A 41 15.25 12.90 -16.71
N LEU A 42 14.68 13.34 -15.58
CA LEU A 42 15.43 13.75 -14.40
C LEU A 42 16.41 12.66 -13.93
N LEU A 43 15.93 11.42 -13.80
CA LEU A 43 16.74 10.31 -13.27
C LEU A 43 17.93 10.03 -14.17
N TYR A 44 17.73 9.94 -15.50
CA TYR A 44 18.82 9.74 -16.46
C TYR A 44 19.89 10.84 -16.34
N ARG A 45 19.47 12.10 -16.32
CA ARG A 45 20.40 13.25 -16.20
C ARG A 45 21.15 13.24 -14.87
N ALA A 46 20.48 12.91 -13.76
CA ALA A 46 21.10 12.83 -12.43
C ALA A 46 22.18 11.74 -12.37
N ILE A 47 21.91 10.56 -12.96
CA ILE A 47 22.86 9.46 -13.06
C ILE A 47 24.07 9.85 -13.90
N ARG A 48 23.87 10.44 -15.07
CA ARG A 48 24.95 10.87 -15.98
C ARG A 48 25.82 11.96 -15.38
N ALA A 49 25.26 12.83 -14.54
CA ALA A 49 25.98 13.89 -13.84
C ALA A 49 26.65 13.41 -12.54
N ASP A 50 26.48 12.15 -12.13
CA ASP A 50 26.90 11.60 -10.82
C ASP A 50 26.38 12.45 -9.64
N LYS A 51 25.15 12.96 -9.77
CA LYS A 51 24.45 13.81 -8.79
C LYS A 51 23.12 13.18 -8.35
N LEU A 52 23.17 11.88 -8.09
CA LEU A 52 21.99 11.18 -7.61
C LEU A 52 21.65 11.63 -6.19
N SER A 53 20.41 12.00 -5.97
CA SER A 53 19.77 12.14 -4.64
C SER A 53 19.09 10.84 -4.23
N SER A 54 18.61 10.75 -2.99
CA SER A 54 17.82 9.60 -2.54
C SER A 54 16.55 9.45 -3.36
N VAL A 55 16.15 8.20 -3.60
CA VAL A 55 15.06 7.82 -4.51
C VAL A 55 14.20 6.74 -3.87
N ILE A 56 12.89 6.82 -4.08
CA ILE A 56 11.97 5.73 -3.78
C ILE A 56 11.36 5.25 -5.10
N PHE A 57 11.59 3.98 -5.42
CA PHE A 57 10.92 3.28 -6.53
C PHE A 57 9.70 2.55 -6.01
N TYR A 58 8.53 2.84 -6.54
CA TYR A 58 7.33 2.08 -6.22
C TYR A 58 6.64 1.58 -7.49
N GLY A 59 5.85 0.53 -7.37
CA GLY A 59 5.11 -0.06 -8.48
C GLY A 59 5.03 -1.58 -8.39
N PRO A 60 4.29 -2.23 -9.31
CA PRO A 60 4.03 -3.67 -9.29
C PRO A 60 5.28 -4.54 -9.26
N PRO A 61 5.19 -5.82 -8.81
CA PRO A 61 6.30 -6.77 -8.88
C PRO A 61 6.74 -7.00 -10.33
N GLY A 62 7.99 -7.40 -10.53
CA GLY A 62 8.53 -7.73 -11.86
C GLY A 62 8.78 -6.54 -12.80
N THR A 63 8.49 -5.29 -12.39
CA THR A 63 8.68 -4.08 -13.22
C THR A 63 10.11 -3.56 -13.29
N GLY A 64 11.05 -4.18 -12.53
CA GLY A 64 12.47 -3.86 -12.62
C GLY A 64 13.03 -2.93 -11.53
N LYS A 65 12.34 -2.70 -10.40
CA LYS A 65 12.82 -1.84 -9.30
C LYS A 65 14.24 -2.18 -8.83
N THR A 66 14.47 -3.42 -8.42
CA THR A 66 15.79 -3.92 -7.98
C THR A 66 16.82 -3.88 -9.12
N THR A 67 16.38 -4.14 -10.34
CA THR A 67 17.21 -4.09 -11.54
C THR A 67 17.69 -2.67 -11.80
N LEU A 68 16.78 -1.70 -11.78
CA LEU A 68 17.11 -0.29 -12.00
C LEU A 68 18.07 0.23 -10.93
N ALA A 69 17.87 -0.13 -9.66
CA ALA A 69 18.81 0.22 -8.59
C ALA A 69 20.22 -0.29 -8.85
N LYS A 70 20.38 -1.53 -9.32
CA LYS A 70 21.70 -2.11 -9.66
C LYS A 70 22.32 -1.43 -10.88
N VAL A 71 21.54 -1.11 -11.90
CA VAL A 71 22.01 -0.38 -13.09
C VAL A 71 22.51 1.02 -12.70
N ILE A 72 21.76 1.72 -11.85
CA ILE A 72 22.17 3.03 -11.31
C ILE A 72 23.48 2.91 -10.55
N ALA A 73 23.60 1.93 -9.68
CA ALA A 73 24.83 1.70 -8.93
C ALA A 73 26.03 1.44 -9.84
N GLY A 74 25.87 0.61 -10.88
CA GLY A 74 26.90 0.34 -11.87
C GLY A 74 27.28 1.55 -12.72
N ALA A 75 26.37 2.50 -12.89
CA ALA A 75 26.61 3.74 -13.65
C ALA A 75 27.20 4.88 -12.81
N THR A 76 27.31 4.72 -11.50
CA THR A 76 27.86 5.71 -10.56
C THR A 76 29.17 5.22 -9.94
N LYS A 77 29.94 6.14 -9.31
CA LYS A 77 31.15 5.80 -8.58
C LYS A 77 30.90 5.36 -7.14
N ALA A 78 29.63 5.28 -6.72
CA ALA A 78 29.26 4.94 -5.36
C ALA A 78 29.43 3.44 -5.07
N GLU A 79 29.67 3.12 -3.82
CA GLU A 79 29.60 1.73 -3.33
C GLU A 79 28.15 1.31 -3.22
N PHE A 80 27.80 0.08 -3.63
CA PHE A 80 26.43 -0.44 -3.59
C PHE A 80 26.28 -1.48 -2.48
N VAL A 81 25.41 -1.19 -1.54
CA VAL A 81 25.03 -2.12 -0.47
C VAL A 81 23.53 -2.38 -0.56
N SER A 82 23.13 -3.64 -0.50
CA SER A 82 21.72 -4.04 -0.60
C SER A 82 21.26 -4.72 0.68
N ILE A 83 20.15 -4.28 1.20
CA ILE A 83 19.43 -4.86 2.34
C ILE A 83 18.03 -5.26 1.91
N ASN A 84 17.57 -6.42 2.37
CA ASN A 84 16.17 -6.82 2.27
C ASN A 84 15.49 -6.53 3.62
N ALA A 85 14.50 -5.65 3.62
CA ALA A 85 13.81 -5.23 4.83
C ALA A 85 13.02 -6.35 5.53
N THR A 86 12.70 -7.45 4.83
CA THR A 86 12.03 -8.62 5.42
C THR A 86 12.94 -9.45 6.33
N ALA A 87 14.26 -9.39 6.11
CA ALA A 87 15.24 -10.21 6.84
C ALA A 87 16.20 -9.38 7.73
N ALA A 88 16.36 -8.09 7.41
CA ALA A 88 17.34 -7.24 8.06
C ALA A 88 16.82 -6.63 9.37
N GLY A 89 17.69 -6.63 10.37
CA GLY A 89 17.48 -5.99 11.67
C GLY A 89 18.26 -4.68 11.85
N LYS A 90 18.15 -4.09 13.04
CA LYS A 90 18.87 -2.86 13.39
C LYS A 90 20.39 -2.99 13.26
N LYS A 91 20.95 -4.14 13.65
CA LYS A 91 22.40 -4.40 13.57
C LYS A 91 22.95 -4.37 12.14
N ASP A 92 22.17 -4.88 11.19
CA ASP A 92 22.57 -4.88 9.78
C ASP A 92 22.63 -3.45 9.25
N MET A 93 21.69 -2.60 9.65
CA MET A 93 21.67 -1.18 9.29
C MET A 93 22.84 -0.42 9.92
N GLU A 94 23.17 -0.70 11.20
CA GLU A 94 24.32 -0.12 11.89
C GLU A 94 25.64 -0.47 11.18
N ALA A 95 25.81 -1.72 10.77
CA ALA A 95 26.99 -2.18 10.04
C ALA A 95 27.15 -1.45 8.70
N VAL A 96 26.06 -1.27 7.95
CA VAL A 96 26.09 -0.56 6.67
C VAL A 96 26.40 0.92 6.85
N VAL A 97 25.84 1.57 7.87
CA VAL A 97 26.11 2.97 8.17
C VAL A 97 27.61 3.16 8.52
N GLU A 98 28.16 2.27 9.33
CA GLU A 98 29.60 2.30 9.69
C GLU A 98 30.48 2.10 8.46
N GLN A 99 30.15 1.14 7.61
CA GLN A 99 30.84 0.93 6.33
C GLN A 99 30.75 2.18 5.44
N ALA A 100 29.58 2.82 5.34
CA ALA A 100 29.39 4.02 4.54
C ALA A 100 30.22 5.20 5.05
N LYS A 101 30.29 5.40 6.38
CA LYS A 101 31.15 6.42 7.00
C LYS A 101 32.63 6.18 6.70
N ASN A 102 33.07 4.93 6.81
CA ASN A 102 34.45 4.56 6.53
C ASN A 102 34.81 4.76 5.04
N SER A 103 33.90 4.37 4.12
CA SER A 103 34.09 4.57 2.68
C SER A 103 34.15 6.04 2.32
N LEU A 104 33.29 6.86 2.91
CA LEU A 104 33.30 8.31 2.68
C LEU A 104 34.56 8.96 3.28
N GLY A 105 34.90 8.62 4.52
CA GLY A 105 36.07 9.22 5.22
C GLY A 105 37.39 8.84 4.65
N MET A 106 37.62 7.57 4.26
CA MET A 106 38.91 7.07 3.78
C MET A 106 39.11 7.27 2.27
N TYR A 107 38.02 7.16 1.49
CA TYR A 107 38.14 7.09 0.02
C TYR A 107 37.32 8.19 -0.68
N GLY A 108 36.59 9.04 0.04
CA GLY A 108 35.68 10.03 -0.55
C GLY A 108 34.57 9.42 -1.38
N ARG A 109 34.26 8.11 -1.17
CA ARG A 109 33.28 7.36 -1.93
C ARG A 109 31.97 7.33 -1.19
N ARG A 110 30.88 7.78 -1.84
CA ARG A 110 29.53 7.70 -1.30
C ARG A 110 29.00 6.27 -1.38
N THR A 111 28.06 5.93 -0.52
CA THR A 111 27.40 4.63 -0.51
C THR A 111 25.95 4.76 -0.94
N ILE A 112 25.54 3.97 -1.94
CA ILE A 112 24.15 3.74 -2.28
C ILE A 112 23.65 2.58 -1.43
N LEU A 113 22.72 2.86 -0.53
CA LEU A 113 22.01 1.84 0.22
C LEU A 113 20.69 1.52 -0.48
N PHE A 114 20.60 0.34 -1.07
CA PHE A 114 19.37 -0.19 -1.64
C PHE A 114 18.61 -0.99 -0.58
N ILE A 115 17.35 -0.61 -0.34
CA ILE A 115 16.44 -1.31 0.57
C ILE A 115 15.28 -1.86 -0.23
N ASP A 116 15.26 -3.19 -0.40
CA ASP A 116 14.13 -3.88 -1.02
C ASP A 116 13.00 -4.04 0.00
N GLU A 117 11.76 -3.81 -0.43
CA GLU A 117 10.55 -3.83 0.40
C GLU A 117 10.63 -2.88 1.62
N ILE A 118 11.05 -1.63 1.40
CA ILE A 118 11.29 -0.63 2.47
C ILE A 118 10.08 -0.44 3.39
N HIS A 119 8.87 -0.69 2.93
CA HIS A 119 7.64 -0.64 3.72
C HIS A 119 7.60 -1.68 4.87
N ARG A 120 8.44 -2.70 4.81
CA ARG A 120 8.58 -3.70 5.89
C ARG A 120 9.38 -3.18 7.08
N PHE A 121 10.15 -2.12 6.91
CA PHE A 121 10.79 -1.46 8.03
C PHE A 121 9.78 -0.69 8.87
N ASN A 122 9.83 -0.86 10.19
CA ASN A 122 9.04 -0.05 11.11
C ASN A 122 9.53 1.41 11.13
N LYS A 123 8.71 2.31 11.68
CA LYS A 123 9.04 3.75 11.73
C LYS A 123 10.39 4.04 12.36
N GLY A 124 10.74 3.36 13.46
CA GLY A 124 12.03 3.56 14.14
C GLY A 124 13.23 3.14 13.29
N GLN A 125 13.11 2.10 12.46
CA GLN A 125 14.13 1.69 11.51
C GLN A 125 14.27 2.69 10.37
N GLN A 126 13.17 3.23 9.87
CA GLN A 126 13.18 4.27 8.86
C GLN A 126 13.77 5.59 9.41
N ASP A 127 13.41 5.98 10.64
CA ASP A 127 13.95 7.16 11.32
C ASP A 127 15.47 7.08 11.55
N TYR A 128 15.98 5.87 11.81
CA TYR A 128 17.41 5.64 12.02
C TYR A 128 18.25 6.05 10.80
N LEU A 129 17.70 5.95 9.59
CA LEU A 129 18.41 6.31 8.35
C LEU A 129 18.42 7.81 8.08
N LEU A 130 17.51 8.59 8.67
CA LEU A 130 17.33 10.01 8.37
C LEU A 130 18.61 10.85 8.49
N PRO A 131 19.38 10.79 9.59
CA PRO A 131 20.59 11.60 9.73
C PRO A 131 21.61 11.35 8.61
N TYR A 132 21.75 10.09 8.17
CA TYR A 132 22.74 9.66 7.18
C TYR A 132 22.31 9.94 5.73
N VAL A 133 21.00 10.10 5.51
CA VAL A 133 20.43 10.58 4.25
C VAL A 133 20.53 12.11 4.18
N GLU A 134 20.36 12.80 5.31
CA GLU A 134 20.49 14.26 5.41
C GLU A 134 21.91 14.76 5.21
N ASP A 135 22.89 14.12 5.83
CA ASP A 135 24.31 14.52 5.72
C ASP A 135 25.00 13.99 4.45
N GLY A 136 24.29 13.16 3.65
CA GLY A 136 24.79 12.60 2.40
C GLY A 136 25.79 11.45 2.56
N THR A 137 25.95 10.90 3.76
CA THR A 137 26.74 9.67 4.01
C THR A 137 26.16 8.51 3.20
N ILE A 138 24.83 8.45 3.12
CA ILE A 138 24.08 7.43 2.38
C ILE A 138 23.18 8.08 1.32
N ILE A 139 23.20 7.55 0.11
CA ILE A 139 22.19 7.77 -0.91
C ILE A 139 21.20 6.61 -0.80
N LEU A 140 20.00 6.86 -0.32
CA LEU A 140 18.97 5.84 -0.19
C LEU A 140 18.30 5.56 -1.54
N ILE A 141 18.23 4.29 -1.93
CA ILE A 141 17.30 3.82 -2.97
C ILE A 141 16.34 2.83 -2.31
N GLY A 142 15.14 3.28 -1.98
CA GLY A 142 14.08 2.42 -1.47
C GLY A 142 13.27 1.80 -2.61
N ALA A 143 12.94 0.52 -2.51
CA ALA A 143 11.99 -0.14 -3.41
C ALA A 143 10.79 -0.65 -2.62
N THR A 144 9.60 -0.47 -3.16
CA THR A 144 8.35 -0.96 -2.57
C THR A 144 7.33 -1.31 -3.65
N THR A 145 6.46 -2.26 -3.34
CA THR A 145 5.26 -2.55 -4.13
C THR A 145 4.05 -1.76 -3.63
N GLU A 146 4.15 -1.15 -2.46
CA GLU A 146 3.07 -0.40 -1.81
C GLU A 146 3.21 1.10 -2.07
N ASN A 147 2.10 1.83 -1.92
CA ASN A 147 2.12 3.28 -2.10
C ASN A 147 2.98 3.94 -1.02
N PRO A 148 4.10 4.59 -1.38
CA PRO A 148 5.07 5.11 -0.44
C PRO A 148 4.51 6.21 0.46
N TYR A 149 3.49 6.94 0.03
CA TYR A 149 2.86 8.01 0.83
C TYR A 149 2.14 7.48 2.07
N PHE A 150 1.78 6.19 2.12
CA PHE A 150 1.16 5.57 3.29
C PHE A 150 2.15 4.80 4.16
N GLU A 151 3.17 4.21 3.54
CA GLU A 151 4.02 3.21 4.20
C GLU A 151 5.43 3.72 4.53
N VAL A 152 5.92 4.73 3.82
CA VAL A 152 7.24 5.30 4.07
C VAL A 152 7.11 6.57 4.91
N ASN A 153 8.03 6.74 5.86
CA ASN A 153 8.06 7.91 6.73
C ASN A 153 8.12 9.21 5.91
N GLY A 154 7.24 10.16 6.23
CA GLY A 154 7.16 11.45 5.56
C GLY A 154 8.48 12.23 5.56
N ALA A 155 9.31 12.05 6.59
CA ALA A 155 10.63 12.67 6.65
C ALA A 155 11.62 12.10 5.62
N LEU A 156 11.58 10.79 5.33
CA LEU A 156 12.35 10.17 4.25
C LEU A 156 11.80 10.59 2.88
N LEU A 157 10.47 10.62 2.72
CA LEU A 157 9.83 11.05 1.47
C LEU A 157 10.21 12.48 1.09
N SER A 158 10.22 13.41 2.05
CA SER A 158 10.59 14.81 1.80
C SER A 158 12.03 15.00 1.31
N ARG A 159 12.89 13.99 1.51
CA ARG A 159 14.31 13.98 1.11
C ARG A 159 14.60 13.05 -0.07
N SER A 160 13.57 12.45 -0.64
CA SER A 160 13.69 11.48 -1.72
C SER A 160 12.86 11.91 -2.93
N VAL A 161 13.33 11.57 -4.12
CA VAL A 161 12.52 11.69 -5.32
C VAL A 161 11.75 10.38 -5.53
N ILE A 162 10.45 10.46 -5.72
CA ILE A 162 9.60 9.29 -5.89
C ILE A 162 9.41 9.03 -7.37
N PHE A 163 9.65 7.79 -7.82
CA PHE A 163 9.42 7.34 -9.18
C PHE A 163 8.50 6.13 -9.19
N GLU A 164 7.43 6.23 -9.95
CA GLU A 164 6.50 5.15 -10.22
C GLU A 164 7.01 4.29 -11.39
N LEU A 165 7.25 3.00 -11.16
CA LEU A 165 7.49 2.03 -12.21
C LEU A 165 6.16 1.42 -12.65
N LYS A 166 5.84 1.57 -13.92
CA LYS A 166 4.62 1.02 -14.51
C LYS A 166 4.82 -0.44 -14.92
N LYS A 167 3.73 -1.16 -15.06
CA LYS A 167 3.76 -2.48 -15.70
C LYS A 167 4.43 -2.38 -17.06
N LEU A 168 5.22 -3.38 -17.40
CA LEU A 168 5.78 -3.47 -18.72
C LEU A 168 4.65 -3.72 -19.75
N SER A 169 4.76 -3.10 -20.92
CA SER A 169 3.83 -3.36 -22.02
C SER A 169 4.02 -4.79 -22.56
N LYS A 170 3.05 -5.26 -23.34
CA LYS A 170 3.17 -6.53 -24.07
C LYS A 170 4.43 -6.54 -24.94
N ASP A 171 4.67 -5.47 -25.70
CA ASP A 171 5.85 -5.33 -26.57
C ASP A 171 7.17 -5.33 -25.78
N ASP A 172 7.18 -4.74 -24.58
CA ASP A 172 8.34 -4.79 -23.67
C ASP A 172 8.66 -6.21 -23.24
N ILE A 173 7.64 -7.00 -22.87
CA ILE A 173 7.80 -8.40 -22.47
C ILE A 173 8.23 -9.27 -23.66
N GLU A 174 7.64 -9.11 -24.83
CA GLU A 174 8.05 -9.81 -26.06
C GLU A 174 9.53 -9.52 -26.37
N THR A 175 9.93 -8.26 -26.26
CA THR A 175 11.34 -7.86 -26.44
C THR A 175 12.27 -8.59 -25.45
N LEU A 176 11.87 -8.72 -24.19
CA LEU A 176 12.65 -9.43 -23.17
C LEU A 176 12.73 -10.93 -23.45
N LEU A 177 11.62 -11.56 -23.83
CA LEU A 177 11.56 -12.99 -24.17
C LEU A 177 12.42 -13.30 -25.40
N LEU A 178 12.32 -12.49 -26.46
CA LEU A 178 13.13 -12.64 -27.66
C LEU A 178 14.63 -12.44 -27.40
N ARG A 179 15.00 -11.48 -26.54
CA ARG A 179 16.39 -11.35 -26.10
C ARG A 179 16.85 -12.58 -25.34
N ALA A 180 16.02 -13.09 -24.42
CA ALA A 180 16.38 -14.22 -23.58
C ALA A 180 16.56 -15.52 -24.37
N ILE A 181 15.70 -15.78 -25.37
CA ILE A 181 15.81 -17.01 -26.17
C ILE A 181 16.99 -16.99 -27.13
N ASN A 182 17.42 -15.80 -27.59
CA ASN A 182 18.51 -15.65 -28.55
C ASN A 182 19.90 -15.43 -27.91
N ASP A 183 19.97 -14.97 -26.67
CA ASP A 183 21.24 -14.69 -26.00
C ASP A 183 21.94 -16.01 -25.62
N LYS A 184 23.14 -16.25 -26.20
CA LYS A 184 23.90 -17.48 -25.97
C LYS A 184 24.69 -17.47 -24.68
N GLU A 185 24.98 -16.32 -24.10
CA GLU A 185 25.82 -16.19 -22.90
C GLU A 185 24.98 -16.16 -21.62
N LYS A 186 23.93 -15.32 -21.61
CA LYS A 186 23.10 -15.08 -20.42
C LYS A 186 21.73 -15.73 -20.53
N GLY A 187 21.25 -15.96 -21.75
CA GLY A 187 19.93 -16.46 -22.06
C GLY A 187 19.86 -17.97 -22.30
N MET A 188 18.95 -18.33 -23.16
CA MET A 188 18.67 -19.71 -23.55
C MET A 188 19.18 -20.08 -24.94
N GLY A 189 19.91 -19.18 -25.62
CA GLY A 189 20.37 -19.36 -26.99
C GLY A 189 21.34 -20.55 -27.20
N ALA A 190 22.01 -21.02 -26.13
CA ALA A 190 22.85 -22.22 -26.16
C ALA A 190 22.01 -23.54 -26.28
N TYR A 191 20.72 -23.50 -25.94
CA TYR A 191 19.83 -24.66 -25.98
C TYR A 191 19.26 -24.94 -27.38
N ASN A 192 19.48 -24.05 -28.35
CA ASN A 192 18.89 -24.11 -29.69
C ASN A 192 17.35 -24.18 -29.62
N ALA A 193 16.76 -23.22 -28.92
CA ALA A 193 15.31 -23.14 -28.71
C ALA A 193 14.69 -22.05 -29.60
N ALA A 194 13.48 -22.26 -30.04
CA ALA A 194 12.64 -21.29 -30.74
C ALA A 194 11.29 -21.17 -30.03
N ILE A 195 10.73 -19.97 -30.02
CA ILE A 195 9.38 -19.71 -29.51
C ILE A 195 8.47 -19.37 -30.67
N ASP A 196 7.30 -20.00 -30.72
CA ASP A 196 6.29 -19.71 -31.73
C ASP A 196 5.64 -18.35 -31.47
N GLU A 197 5.15 -17.68 -32.51
CA GLU A 197 4.61 -16.31 -32.40
C GLU A 197 3.41 -16.24 -31.45
N ASP A 198 2.51 -17.21 -31.50
CA ASP A 198 1.35 -17.33 -30.63
C ASP A 198 1.73 -17.63 -29.18
N ALA A 199 2.77 -18.43 -28.95
CA ALA A 199 3.31 -18.68 -27.62
C ALA A 199 4.00 -17.44 -27.02
N LEU A 200 4.73 -16.70 -27.84
CA LEU A 200 5.36 -15.43 -27.45
C LEU A 200 4.30 -14.41 -27.01
N GLU A 201 3.28 -14.23 -27.86
CA GLU A 201 2.17 -13.33 -27.60
C GLU A 201 1.40 -13.73 -26.34
N PHE A 202 1.13 -15.03 -26.16
CA PHE A 202 0.46 -15.58 -25.00
C PHE A 202 1.26 -15.35 -23.69
N LEU A 203 2.58 -15.65 -23.67
CA LEU A 203 3.43 -15.41 -22.51
C LEU A 203 3.49 -13.93 -22.14
N ALA A 204 3.56 -13.05 -23.15
CA ALA A 204 3.60 -11.61 -22.93
C ALA A 204 2.29 -11.09 -22.32
N ASP A 205 1.14 -11.58 -22.78
CA ASP A 205 -0.18 -11.19 -22.27
C ASP A 205 -0.42 -11.71 -20.85
N VAL A 206 -0.20 -13.02 -20.63
CA VAL A 206 -0.52 -13.68 -19.35
C VAL A 206 0.42 -13.24 -18.22
N SER A 207 1.66 -12.85 -18.54
CA SER A 207 2.60 -12.29 -17.54
C SER A 207 2.14 -10.96 -16.97
N ASN A 208 1.20 -10.27 -17.63
CA ASN A 208 0.58 -9.02 -17.19
C ASN A 208 1.62 -7.95 -16.75
N GLY A 209 2.72 -7.86 -17.50
CA GLY A 209 3.79 -6.88 -17.28
C GLY A 209 4.84 -7.29 -16.22
N ASP A 210 4.78 -8.53 -15.73
CA ASP A 210 5.81 -9.09 -14.84
C ASP A 210 6.89 -9.83 -15.65
N ALA A 211 8.03 -9.17 -15.87
CA ALA A 211 9.16 -9.75 -16.60
C ALA A 211 9.74 -11.00 -15.93
N ARG A 212 9.69 -11.10 -14.60
CA ARG A 212 10.19 -12.27 -13.87
C ARG A 212 9.34 -13.48 -14.15
N ALA A 213 8.02 -13.34 -14.12
CA ALA A 213 7.08 -14.41 -14.42
C ALA A 213 7.26 -14.89 -15.86
N ALA A 214 7.35 -13.98 -16.84
CA ALA A 214 7.55 -14.30 -18.24
C ALA A 214 8.85 -15.06 -18.50
N LEU A 215 9.98 -14.57 -17.96
CA LEU A 215 11.28 -15.19 -18.13
C LEU A 215 11.38 -16.56 -17.42
N THR A 216 10.74 -16.72 -16.26
CA THR A 216 10.69 -18.01 -15.55
C THR A 216 9.90 -19.05 -16.34
N ALA A 217 8.78 -18.64 -16.94
CA ALA A 217 7.99 -19.53 -17.79
C ALA A 217 8.75 -19.96 -19.04
N LEU A 218 9.45 -19.04 -19.70
CA LEU A 218 10.31 -19.35 -20.84
C LEU A 218 11.43 -20.34 -20.45
N GLU A 219 12.12 -20.06 -19.31
CA GLU A 219 13.19 -20.94 -18.82
C GLU A 219 12.68 -22.36 -18.57
N LEU A 220 11.55 -22.47 -17.89
CA LEU A 220 10.93 -23.77 -17.61
C LEU A 220 10.58 -24.49 -18.91
N GLY A 221 9.95 -23.81 -19.87
CA GLY A 221 9.60 -24.38 -21.16
C GLY A 221 10.82 -24.91 -21.92
N VAL A 222 11.91 -24.16 -21.97
CA VAL A 222 13.14 -24.59 -22.66
C VAL A 222 13.80 -25.78 -21.95
N LEU A 223 13.80 -25.80 -20.60
CA LEU A 223 14.47 -26.86 -19.84
C LEU A 223 13.70 -28.17 -19.76
N THR A 224 12.38 -28.14 -19.98
CA THR A 224 11.50 -29.31 -19.81
C THR A 224 10.93 -29.88 -21.11
N THR A 225 11.16 -29.19 -22.24
CA THR A 225 10.67 -29.65 -23.55
C THR A 225 11.77 -30.41 -24.28
N ASP A 226 11.42 -31.56 -24.82
CA ASP A 226 12.31 -32.37 -25.64
C ASP A 226 12.60 -31.70 -27.00
N ARG A 227 13.75 -32.01 -27.59
CA ARG A 227 14.10 -31.58 -28.93
C ARG A 227 13.25 -32.28 -29.97
N SER A 228 12.76 -31.50 -30.93
CA SER A 228 12.09 -32.04 -32.11
C SER A 228 13.07 -32.75 -33.06
N GLU A 229 12.57 -33.39 -34.10
CA GLU A 229 13.37 -34.13 -35.11
C GLU A 229 14.39 -33.23 -35.83
N ASP A 230 14.13 -31.93 -35.90
CA ASP A 230 15.03 -30.91 -36.44
C ASP A 230 16.15 -30.49 -35.49
N GLY A 231 16.18 -31.02 -34.26
CA GLY A 231 17.12 -30.72 -33.21
C GLY A 231 16.87 -29.39 -32.48
N ILE A 232 15.71 -28.76 -32.70
CA ILE A 232 15.29 -27.49 -32.06
C ILE A 232 14.28 -27.80 -30.95
N ILE A 233 14.34 -27.04 -29.87
CA ILE A 233 13.31 -27.04 -28.82
C ILE A 233 12.25 -26.00 -29.20
N HIS A 234 11.05 -26.44 -29.55
CA HIS A 234 9.94 -25.58 -29.91
C HIS A 234 9.06 -25.26 -28.71
N ILE A 235 8.98 -23.98 -28.35
CA ILE A 235 8.08 -23.49 -27.32
C ILE A 235 6.75 -23.13 -28.01
N THR A 236 5.85 -24.10 -28.04
CA THR A 236 4.49 -23.93 -28.58
C THR A 236 3.57 -23.29 -27.52
N ILE A 237 2.36 -22.90 -27.96
CA ILE A 237 1.34 -22.35 -27.06
C ILE A 237 0.94 -23.34 -25.95
N ASP A 238 0.92 -24.65 -26.26
CA ASP A 238 0.63 -25.69 -25.27
C ASP A 238 1.71 -25.73 -24.19
N VAL A 239 2.99 -25.76 -24.57
CA VAL A 239 4.12 -25.72 -23.66
C VAL A 239 4.10 -24.42 -22.82
N ALA A 240 3.88 -23.29 -23.46
CA ALA A 240 3.80 -21.99 -22.77
C ALA A 240 2.67 -21.96 -21.73
N SER A 241 1.52 -22.53 -22.08
CA SER A 241 0.34 -22.63 -21.21
C SER A 241 0.59 -23.51 -19.98
N GLU A 242 1.30 -24.63 -20.13
CA GLU A 242 1.68 -25.50 -19.02
C GLU A 242 2.70 -24.85 -18.09
N CYS A 243 3.65 -24.07 -18.63
CA CYS A 243 4.69 -23.40 -17.85
C CYS A 243 4.16 -22.24 -16.98
N ILE A 244 3.06 -21.62 -17.36
CA ILE A 244 2.35 -20.63 -16.55
C ILE A 244 1.21 -21.30 -15.77
N GLN A 245 1.53 -22.03 -14.72
CA GLN A 245 0.61 -22.86 -13.90
C GLN A 245 -0.55 -22.12 -13.21
N LYS A 246 -0.75 -20.83 -13.42
CA LYS A 246 -1.92 -20.07 -12.96
C LYS A 246 -2.20 -18.92 -13.93
N ARG A 247 -3.44 -18.81 -14.40
CA ARG A 247 -4.01 -17.46 -14.54
C ARG A 247 -3.90 -16.82 -13.16
N VAL A 248 -2.80 -16.16 -12.90
CA VAL A 248 -2.74 -15.20 -11.81
C VAL A 248 -3.65 -14.08 -12.30
N ILE A 249 -4.91 -14.11 -11.86
CA ILE A 249 -5.67 -12.88 -11.81
C ILE A 249 -4.75 -11.96 -11.01
N SER A 250 -4.12 -11.00 -11.69
CA SER A 250 -3.15 -10.13 -11.06
C SER A 250 -3.90 -9.18 -10.13
N TYR A 251 -4.16 -9.70 -8.96
CA TYR A 251 -4.45 -8.93 -7.80
C TYR A 251 -3.10 -8.78 -7.10
N ASP A 252 -2.45 -7.69 -7.38
CA ASP A 252 -1.26 -7.29 -6.66
C ASP A 252 -1.73 -6.83 -5.28
N LYS A 253 -1.39 -7.59 -4.23
CA LYS A 253 -1.75 -7.28 -2.83
C LYS A 253 -1.21 -5.92 -2.37
N SER A 254 -0.33 -5.30 -3.13
CA SER A 254 0.43 -4.11 -2.76
C SER A 254 0.52 -3.05 -3.86
N GLY A 255 -0.20 -3.18 -4.98
CA GLY A 255 -0.17 -2.21 -6.09
C GLY A 255 -1.44 -1.35 -6.19
N ASP A 256 -1.46 -0.40 -7.13
CA ASP A 256 -2.60 0.49 -7.41
C ASP A 256 -3.92 -0.28 -7.60
N ASN A 257 -3.88 -1.48 -8.20
CA ASN A 257 -5.04 -2.37 -8.32
C ASN A 257 -5.62 -2.84 -6.99
N HIS A 258 -4.79 -2.98 -5.93
CA HIS A 258 -5.27 -3.28 -4.58
C HIS A 258 -6.08 -2.12 -4.03
N TYR A 259 -5.50 -0.92 -4.03
CA TYR A 259 -6.17 0.28 -3.52
C TYR A 259 -7.42 0.62 -4.35
N ASP A 260 -7.38 0.44 -5.66
CA ASP A 260 -8.52 0.62 -6.54
C ASP A 260 -9.65 -0.37 -6.24
N THR A 261 -9.32 -1.65 -6.01
CA THR A 261 -10.32 -2.68 -5.66
C THR A 261 -10.91 -2.42 -4.28
N VAL A 262 -10.09 -2.08 -3.28
CA VAL A 262 -10.57 -1.71 -1.94
C VAL A 262 -11.43 -0.44 -2.01
N SER A 263 -11.02 0.55 -2.78
CA SER A 263 -11.78 1.78 -3.01
C SER A 263 -13.13 1.50 -3.68
N ALA A 264 -13.16 0.65 -4.71
CA ALA A 264 -14.37 0.24 -5.38
C ALA A 264 -15.29 -0.56 -4.44
N PHE A 265 -14.74 -1.46 -3.63
CA PHE A 265 -15.46 -2.21 -2.60
C PHE A 265 -16.19 -1.29 -1.62
N ILE A 266 -15.48 -0.30 -1.06
CA ILE A 266 -16.04 0.66 -0.13
C ILE A 266 -17.10 1.52 -0.83
N LYS A 267 -16.80 2.04 -2.03
CA LYS A 267 -17.72 2.89 -2.80
C LYS A 267 -18.99 2.16 -3.22
N SER A 268 -18.93 0.86 -3.50
CA SER A 268 -20.10 0.05 -3.82
C SER A 268 -21.04 -0.09 -2.63
N MET A 269 -20.52 -0.38 -1.44
CA MET A 269 -21.33 -0.43 -0.22
C MET A 269 -21.91 0.96 0.13
N ARG A 270 -21.10 2.03 0.01
CA ARG A 270 -21.52 3.42 0.19
C ARG A 270 -22.61 3.82 -0.80
N GLY A 271 -22.47 3.40 -2.05
CA GLY A 271 -23.42 3.65 -3.15
C GLY A 271 -24.65 2.76 -3.14
N SER A 272 -24.79 1.85 -2.15
CA SER A 272 -25.93 0.93 -2.01
C SER A 272 -26.07 -0.05 -3.20
N ASP A 273 -24.94 -0.54 -3.71
CA ASP A 273 -24.89 -1.59 -4.73
C ASP A 273 -24.34 -2.89 -4.11
N PRO A 274 -25.22 -3.80 -3.64
CA PRO A 274 -24.81 -5.05 -3.01
C PRO A 274 -24.14 -6.02 -3.99
N ASP A 275 -24.51 -6.02 -5.27
CA ASP A 275 -23.93 -6.92 -6.27
C ASP A 275 -22.50 -6.55 -6.58
N ALA A 276 -22.22 -5.26 -6.82
CA ALA A 276 -20.87 -4.76 -6.98
C ALA A 276 -20.02 -4.97 -5.71
N ALA A 277 -20.58 -4.73 -4.52
CA ALA A 277 -19.89 -4.92 -3.26
C ALA A 277 -19.45 -6.39 -3.05
N VAL A 278 -20.34 -7.36 -3.32
CA VAL A 278 -20.03 -8.79 -3.25
C VAL A 278 -19.02 -9.19 -4.33
N TYR A 279 -19.10 -8.64 -5.53
CA TYR A 279 -18.12 -8.89 -6.59
C TYR A 279 -16.71 -8.44 -6.17
N TYR A 280 -16.56 -7.22 -5.63
CA TYR A 280 -15.26 -6.74 -5.18
C TYR A 280 -14.76 -7.48 -3.94
N LEU A 281 -15.66 -7.91 -3.02
CA LEU A 281 -15.31 -8.84 -1.95
C LEU A 281 -14.73 -10.15 -2.49
N ALA A 282 -15.42 -10.78 -3.43
CA ALA A 282 -14.97 -12.03 -4.04
C ALA A 282 -13.61 -11.85 -4.74
N ARG A 283 -13.41 -10.73 -5.43
CA ARG A 283 -12.14 -10.38 -6.08
C ARG A 283 -10.98 -10.25 -5.06
N MET A 284 -11.21 -9.62 -3.91
CA MET A 284 -10.23 -9.52 -2.82
C MET A 284 -9.92 -10.89 -2.20
N LEU A 285 -10.95 -11.68 -1.89
CA LEU A 285 -10.80 -13.02 -1.31
C LEU A 285 -10.09 -13.99 -2.25
N TYR A 286 -10.44 -13.98 -3.52
CA TYR A 286 -9.77 -14.81 -4.55
C TYR A 286 -8.29 -14.48 -4.69
N ALA A 287 -7.94 -13.22 -4.52
CA ALA A 287 -6.57 -12.74 -4.51
C ALA A 287 -5.82 -13.05 -3.20
N GLY A 288 -6.50 -13.60 -2.21
CA GLY A 288 -5.95 -13.96 -0.91
C GLY A 288 -5.69 -12.76 -0.02
N GLU A 289 -6.52 -11.71 -0.10
CA GLU A 289 -6.48 -10.56 0.81
C GLU A 289 -6.69 -11.02 2.26
N ASP A 290 -6.09 -10.29 3.20
CA ASP A 290 -6.28 -10.55 4.62
C ASP A 290 -7.75 -10.30 5.03
N VAL A 291 -8.44 -11.34 5.45
CA VAL A 291 -9.83 -11.25 5.90
C VAL A 291 -10.02 -10.28 7.07
N LYS A 292 -9.00 -10.08 7.91
CA LYS A 292 -9.02 -9.11 9.00
C LYS A 292 -8.94 -7.68 8.47
N PHE A 293 -8.18 -7.46 7.40
CA PHE A 293 -8.15 -6.18 6.71
C PHE A 293 -9.52 -5.85 6.11
N ILE A 294 -10.14 -6.80 5.40
CA ILE A 294 -11.50 -6.62 4.85
C ILE A 294 -12.51 -6.29 5.95
N ALA A 295 -12.50 -7.05 7.04
CA ALA A 295 -13.39 -6.82 8.18
C ALA A 295 -13.20 -5.42 8.81
N ARG A 296 -11.95 -4.94 8.96
CA ARG A 296 -11.67 -3.56 9.42
C ARG A 296 -12.28 -2.50 8.50
N ARG A 297 -12.21 -2.70 7.18
CA ARG A 297 -12.82 -1.75 6.23
C ARG A 297 -14.34 -1.71 6.35
N ILE A 298 -14.98 -2.86 6.59
CA ILE A 298 -16.42 -2.94 6.84
C ILE A 298 -16.81 -2.20 8.14
N MET A 299 -16.04 -2.37 9.24
CA MET A 299 -16.28 -1.65 10.49
C MET A 299 -16.16 -0.12 10.33
N ILE A 300 -15.16 0.35 9.60
CA ILE A 300 -14.99 1.77 9.32
C ILE A 300 -16.19 2.30 8.54
N LEU A 301 -16.59 1.61 7.46
CA LEU A 301 -17.73 2.00 6.63
C LEU A 301 -19.04 2.03 7.43
N ALA A 302 -19.24 1.06 8.33
CA ALA A 302 -20.44 1.03 9.20
C ALA A 302 -20.56 2.30 10.07
N ALA A 303 -19.44 2.83 10.57
CA ALA A 303 -19.42 4.05 11.36
C ALA A 303 -19.42 5.34 10.50
N GLU A 304 -18.72 5.31 9.36
CA GLU A 304 -18.48 6.46 8.49
C GLU A 304 -19.68 6.78 7.59
N ASP A 305 -20.23 5.75 6.92
CA ASP A 305 -21.21 5.91 5.84
C ASP A 305 -22.65 5.53 6.23
N ILE A 306 -22.81 4.76 7.31
CA ILE A 306 -24.13 4.36 7.83
C ILE A 306 -24.42 5.11 9.13
N GLY A 307 -23.49 5.09 10.07
CA GLY A 307 -23.60 5.81 11.34
C GLY A 307 -24.92 5.53 12.08
N ASN A 308 -25.58 6.59 12.50
CA ASN A 308 -26.84 6.51 13.23
C ASN A 308 -28.07 6.30 12.33
N ALA A 309 -27.93 6.29 11.00
CA ALA A 309 -29.04 5.92 10.13
C ALA A 309 -29.47 4.46 10.32
N ASP A 310 -28.50 3.58 10.68
CA ASP A 310 -28.76 2.23 11.18
C ASP A 310 -27.77 1.88 12.30
N PRO A 311 -28.14 2.06 13.59
CA PRO A 311 -27.27 1.78 14.73
C PRO A 311 -26.80 0.32 14.82
N MET A 312 -27.48 -0.63 14.17
CA MET A 312 -27.08 -2.03 14.14
C MET A 312 -25.90 -2.30 13.21
N ALA A 313 -25.62 -1.44 12.24
CA ALA A 313 -24.58 -1.65 11.26
C ALA A 313 -23.20 -1.90 11.90
N LEU A 314 -22.80 -1.06 12.85
CA LEU A 314 -21.53 -1.24 13.55
C LEU A 314 -21.50 -2.53 14.37
N THR A 315 -22.60 -2.91 15.01
CA THR A 315 -22.72 -4.17 15.76
C THR A 315 -22.56 -5.38 14.85
N VAL A 316 -23.20 -5.37 13.68
CA VAL A 316 -23.07 -6.42 12.66
C VAL A 316 -21.63 -6.51 12.17
N ALA A 317 -21.00 -5.38 11.86
CA ALA A 317 -19.61 -5.32 11.39
C ALA A 317 -18.62 -5.88 12.42
N VAL A 318 -18.77 -5.51 13.70
CA VAL A 318 -17.91 -6.00 14.80
C VAL A 318 -18.13 -7.50 15.02
N SER A 319 -19.39 -7.97 15.03
CA SER A 319 -19.70 -9.39 15.17
C SER A 319 -19.14 -10.23 14.03
N ALA A 320 -19.24 -9.72 12.79
CA ALA A 320 -18.63 -10.36 11.62
C ALA A 320 -17.11 -10.45 11.74
N ALA A 321 -16.44 -9.36 12.15
CA ALA A 321 -14.99 -9.34 12.35
C ALA A 321 -14.52 -10.37 13.39
N GLN A 322 -15.22 -10.48 14.51
CA GLN A 322 -14.91 -11.47 15.56
C GLN A 322 -15.15 -12.91 15.08
N ALA A 323 -16.21 -13.14 14.31
CA ALA A 323 -16.53 -14.46 13.78
C ALA A 323 -15.50 -14.90 12.73
N VAL A 324 -15.11 -14.01 11.82
CA VAL A 324 -14.08 -14.26 10.80
C VAL A 324 -12.74 -14.63 11.42
N GLU A 325 -12.35 -13.97 12.51
CA GLU A 325 -11.10 -14.27 13.21
C GLU A 325 -11.08 -15.66 13.86
N ARG A 326 -12.24 -16.14 14.31
CA ARG A 326 -12.37 -17.45 14.96
C ARG A 326 -12.53 -18.60 13.98
N ILE A 327 -13.21 -18.37 12.86
CA ILE A 327 -13.60 -19.44 11.91
C ILE A 327 -12.54 -19.60 10.85
N GLY A 328 -12.02 -18.49 10.27
CA GLY A 328 -11.05 -18.53 9.17
C GLY A 328 -11.67 -18.93 7.83
N MET A 329 -10.82 -19.04 6.80
CA MET A 329 -11.22 -19.46 5.46
C MET A 329 -11.34 -21.00 5.39
N PRO A 330 -12.25 -21.55 4.56
CA PRO A 330 -13.07 -20.85 3.56
C PRO A 330 -14.39 -20.27 4.08
N GLU A 331 -14.86 -20.62 5.26
CA GLU A 331 -16.21 -20.26 5.75
C GLU A 331 -16.34 -18.76 6.08
N ALA A 332 -15.24 -18.09 6.40
CA ALA A 332 -15.22 -16.64 6.64
C ALA A 332 -15.80 -15.81 5.49
N GLN A 333 -15.72 -16.31 4.24
CA GLN A 333 -16.31 -15.65 3.08
C GLN A 333 -17.83 -15.47 3.19
N ILE A 334 -18.52 -16.42 3.83
CA ILE A 334 -19.97 -16.38 4.02
C ILE A 334 -20.36 -15.26 4.99
N ILE A 335 -19.61 -15.17 6.09
CA ILE A 335 -19.79 -14.13 7.13
C ILE A 335 -19.53 -12.74 6.56
N LEU A 336 -18.45 -12.60 5.80
CA LEU A 336 -18.10 -11.34 5.13
C LEU A 336 -19.17 -10.94 4.11
N SER A 337 -19.70 -11.90 3.32
CA SER A 337 -20.76 -11.65 2.35
C SER A 337 -22.03 -11.16 3.03
N GLN A 338 -22.44 -11.77 4.16
CA GLN A 338 -23.59 -11.32 4.95
C GLN A 338 -23.38 -9.86 5.45
N ALA A 339 -22.22 -9.55 6.01
CA ALA A 339 -21.92 -8.20 6.49
C ALA A 339 -21.93 -7.19 5.34
N VAL A 340 -21.31 -7.51 4.21
CA VAL A 340 -21.21 -6.64 3.03
C VAL A 340 -22.59 -6.34 2.44
N THR A 341 -23.43 -7.36 2.26
CA THR A 341 -24.80 -7.17 1.75
C THR A 341 -25.65 -6.34 2.71
N TYR A 342 -25.49 -6.55 4.02
CA TYR A 342 -26.12 -5.72 5.04
C TYR A 342 -25.70 -4.26 4.91
N MET A 343 -24.38 -3.98 4.86
CA MET A 343 -23.86 -2.61 4.74
C MET A 343 -24.29 -1.94 3.45
N ALA A 344 -24.30 -2.67 2.33
CA ALA A 344 -24.76 -2.13 1.06
C ALA A 344 -26.26 -1.77 1.07
N SER A 345 -27.08 -2.55 1.81
CA SER A 345 -28.53 -2.38 1.86
C SER A 345 -29.02 -1.45 2.96
N ALA A 346 -28.17 -1.08 3.94
CA ALA A 346 -28.53 -0.20 5.05
C ALA A 346 -28.72 1.26 4.58
N PRO A 347 -29.59 2.04 5.23
CA PRO A 347 -29.69 3.48 4.99
C PRO A 347 -28.36 4.17 5.31
N LYS A 348 -28.03 5.21 4.55
CA LYS A 348 -26.71 5.89 4.63
C LYS A 348 -26.81 7.23 5.34
N SER A 349 -25.83 7.51 6.21
CA SER A 349 -25.62 8.84 6.79
C SER A 349 -24.15 9.02 7.18
N ASN A 350 -23.58 10.15 6.86
CA ASN A 350 -22.27 10.58 7.30
C ASN A 350 -22.33 11.69 8.38
N ALA A 351 -23.48 11.88 9.00
CA ALA A 351 -23.70 12.96 9.98
C ALA A 351 -22.73 12.85 11.17
N ALA A 352 -22.42 11.65 11.64
CA ALA A 352 -21.48 11.43 12.75
C ALA A 352 -20.04 11.82 12.37
N VAL A 353 -19.59 11.49 11.18
CA VAL A 353 -18.26 11.86 10.66
C VAL A 353 -18.16 13.37 10.47
N ASN A 354 -19.18 13.98 9.89
CA ASN A 354 -19.24 15.43 9.69
C ASN A 354 -19.21 16.16 11.04
N ALA A 355 -19.90 15.64 12.04
CA ALA A 355 -19.93 16.21 13.38
C ALA A 355 -18.54 16.27 14.02
N ILE A 356 -17.82 15.16 14.05
CA ILE A 356 -16.48 15.15 14.63
C ILE A 356 -15.47 15.96 13.80
N SER A 357 -15.58 15.94 12.47
CA SER A 357 -14.70 16.71 11.58
C SER A 357 -14.87 18.21 11.80
N LYS A 358 -16.11 18.71 11.84
CA LYS A 358 -16.41 20.12 12.16
C LYS A 358 -15.88 20.49 13.55
N ALA A 359 -16.10 19.64 14.56
CA ALA A 359 -15.65 19.90 15.92
C ALA A 359 -14.11 19.97 16.02
N MET A 360 -13.40 19.04 15.39
CA MET A 360 -11.93 19.04 15.33
C MET A 360 -11.39 20.29 14.62
N ASP A 361 -12.02 20.70 13.55
CA ASP A 361 -11.67 21.93 12.83
C ASP A 361 -11.81 23.19 13.72
N VAL A 362 -12.91 23.28 14.48
CA VAL A 362 -13.14 24.43 15.40
C VAL A 362 -12.10 24.41 16.51
N VAL A 363 -11.85 23.27 17.14
CA VAL A 363 -10.83 23.13 18.18
C VAL A 363 -9.43 23.46 17.64
N GLY A 364 -9.12 23.09 16.42
CA GLY A 364 -7.81 23.38 15.80
C GLY A 364 -7.59 24.86 15.44
N ARG A 365 -8.67 25.60 15.15
CA ARG A 365 -8.61 27.02 14.73
C ARG A 365 -8.79 28.02 15.87
N THR A 366 -9.38 27.60 16.99
CA THR A 366 -9.66 28.47 18.12
C THR A 366 -8.66 28.25 19.24
N LYS A 367 -8.32 29.33 19.98
CA LYS A 367 -7.76 29.17 21.34
C LYS A 367 -8.87 28.52 22.15
N THR A 368 -8.66 27.28 22.62
CA THR A 368 -9.65 26.48 23.34
C THR A 368 -10.30 27.31 24.44
N PRO A 369 -11.56 27.74 24.31
CA PRO A 369 -12.22 28.54 25.33
C PRO A 369 -12.47 27.70 26.58
N PRO A 370 -12.54 28.31 27.78
CA PRO A 370 -12.76 27.58 29.02
C PRO A 370 -14.14 26.92 29.02
N VAL A 371 -14.24 25.77 29.70
CA VAL A 371 -15.52 25.11 29.95
C VAL A 371 -16.41 26.02 30.80
N PRO A 372 -17.71 26.17 30.48
CA PRO A 372 -18.65 26.95 31.27
C PRO A 372 -18.61 26.55 32.76
N THR A 373 -18.60 27.54 33.67
CA THR A 373 -18.36 27.30 35.09
C THR A 373 -19.35 26.32 35.72
N HIS A 374 -20.61 26.34 35.33
CA HIS A 374 -21.65 25.43 35.81
C HIS A 374 -21.43 23.97 35.35
N LEU A 375 -20.65 23.71 34.28
CA LEU A 375 -20.30 22.37 33.83
C LEU A 375 -18.97 21.86 34.37
N GLN A 376 -18.21 22.72 35.07
CA GLN A 376 -16.92 22.32 35.63
C GLN A 376 -17.12 21.37 36.82
N ASP A 377 -16.15 20.49 37.05
CA ASP A 377 -16.21 19.48 38.10
C ASP A 377 -16.34 20.13 39.49
N ALA A 378 -17.35 19.71 40.24
CA ALA A 378 -17.68 20.18 41.58
C ALA A 378 -17.43 19.13 42.68
N HIS A 379 -16.81 17.98 42.38
CA HIS A 379 -16.65 16.87 43.34
C HIS A 379 -15.48 17.05 44.33
N TYR A 380 -14.74 18.15 44.26
CA TYR A 380 -13.60 18.39 45.15
C TYR A 380 -13.88 19.48 46.22
N LYS A 381 -13.22 19.38 47.38
CA LYS A 381 -13.32 20.40 48.46
C LYS A 381 -12.89 21.77 47.92
N SER A 382 -13.76 22.76 48.07
CA SER A 382 -13.58 24.16 47.65
C SER A 382 -13.96 24.46 46.21
N ALA A 383 -14.56 23.56 45.44
CA ALA A 383 -15.10 23.84 44.11
C ALA A 383 -16.12 25.00 44.14
N GLU A 384 -17.00 25.03 45.17
CA GLU A 384 -17.97 26.13 45.39
C GLU A 384 -17.30 27.48 45.52
N LYS A 385 -16.12 27.57 46.17
CA LYS A 385 -15.38 28.84 46.32
C LYS A 385 -14.87 29.39 44.96
N LEU A 386 -14.72 28.54 43.99
CA LEU A 386 -14.30 28.88 42.63
C LEU A 386 -15.50 29.01 41.69
N GLY A 387 -16.72 28.82 42.15
CA GLY A 387 -17.94 28.89 41.37
C GLY A 387 -18.19 27.67 40.48
N HIS A 388 -17.41 26.58 40.62
CA HIS A 388 -17.52 25.41 39.80
C HIS A 388 -18.82 24.62 40.13
N GLY A 389 -19.55 24.24 39.06
CA GLY A 389 -20.82 23.52 39.20
C GLY A 389 -22.03 24.35 39.67
N LEU A 390 -21.81 25.64 40.02
CA LEU A 390 -22.91 26.49 40.47
C LEU A 390 -23.87 26.78 39.30
N GLY A 391 -25.16 26.55 39.56
CA GLY A 391 -26.22 26.81 38.57
C GLY A 391 -26.42 25.69 37.54
N TYR A 392 -25.74 24.55 37.66
CA TYR A 392 -25.99 23.38 36.82
C TYR A 392 -27.40 22.83 37.06
N LYS A 393 -28.15 22.71 35.97
CA LYS A 393 -29.51 22.14 35.98
C LYS A 393 -29.41 20.65 35.60
N TYR A 394 -29.77 19.77 36.54
CA TYR A 394 -29.76 18.33 36.29
C TYR A 394 -30.95 17.90 35.45
N ALA A 395 -30.69 17.52 34.21
CA ALA A 395 -31.72 17.28 33.17
C ALA A 395 -32.81 16.25 33.62
N HIS A 396 -32.42 15.23 34.40
CA HIS A 396 -33.38 14.22 34.89
C HIS A 396 -34.47 14.77 35.85
N ASN A 397 -34.29 15.98 36.37
CA ASN A 397 -35.32 16.64 37.22
C ASN A 397 -36.37 17.37 36.42
N TYR A 398 -36.29 17.37 35.09
CA TYR A 398 -37.14 18.09 34.19
C TYR A 398 -37.94 17.16 33.26
N LYS A 399 -39.05 17.66 32.70
CA LYS A 399 -39.90 16.93 31.76
C LYS A 399 -39.08 16.43 30.56
N ASN A 400 -39.31 15.25 30.09
CA ASN A 400 -38.59 14.58 29.02
C ASN A 400 -37.05 14.44 29.26
N HIS A 401 -36.59 14.65 30.50
CA HIS A 401 -35.15 14.68 30.86
C HIS A 401 -34.35 15.70 30.04
N TYR A 402 -34.98 16.81 29.71
CA TYR A 402 -34.40 17.92 28.94
C TYR A 402 -34.57 19.24 29.69
N VAL A 403 -33.52 20.06 29.67
CA VAL A 403 -33.55 21.41 30.17
C VAL A 403 -32.64 22.31 29.33
N LYS A 404 -33.17 23.47 28.97
CA LYS A 404 -32.38 24.45 28.22
C LYS A 404 -31.35 25.10 29.11
N GLN A 405 -30.08 24.80 28.82
CA GLN A 405 -28.90 25.44 29.41
C GLN A 405 -27.76 25.46 28.41
N GLN A 406 -26.73 26.26 28.69
CA GLN A 406 -25.57 26.33 27.83
C GLN A 406 -24.63 25.14 28.09
N TYR A 407 -24.28 24.39 27.07
CA TYR A 407 -23.30 23.29 27.12
C TYR A 407 -21.99 23.63 26.41
N LEU A 408 -22.04 24.40 25.31
CA LEU A 408 -20.85 24.82 24.60
C LEU A 408 -20.21 26.02 25.29
N PRO A 409 -18.88 26.17 25.19
CA PRO A 409 -18.15 27.35 25.67
C PRO A 409 -18.64 28.66 25.08
N ASP A 410 -18.36 29.76 25.77
CA ASP A 410 -18.62 31.08 25.25
C ASP A 410 -17.93 31.29 23.89
N GLY A 411 -18.66 31.93 22.98
CA GLY A 411 -18.20 32.10 21.59
C GLY A 411 -18.49 30.93 20.64
N LEU A 412 -18.88 29.75 21.18
CA LEU A 412 -19.26 28.58 20.39
C LEU A 412 -20.74 28.20 20.53
N THR A 413 -21.52 28.98 21.24
CA THR A 413 -22.93 28.68 21.58
C THR A 413 -23.85 28.53 20.38
N ASN A 414 -23.48 29.07 19.23
CA ASN A 414 -24.22 28.97 17.97
C ASN A 414 -23.71 27.88 17.02
N GLU A 415 -22.64 27.16 17.41
CA GLU A 415 -22.11 26.09 16.57
C GLU A 415 -23.01 24.86 16.59
N VAL A 416 -23.27 24.29 15.43
CA VAL A 416 -24.02 23.05 15.25
C VAL A 416 -23.09 22.03 14.62
N PHE A 417 -22.70 21.01 15.38
CA PHE A 417 -21.81 19.96 14.92
C PHE A 417 -22.56 18.75 14.35
N TYR A 418 -23.59 18.26 15.04
CA TYR A 418 -24.36 17.11 14.64
C TYR A 418 -25.71 17.51 14.07
N GLU A 419 -25.91 17.17 12.79
CA GLU A 419 -27.14 17.39 12.06
C GLU A 419 -27.64 16.05 11.53
N PRO A 420 -28.59 15.36 12.24
CA PRO A 420 -29.09 14.07 11.80
C PRO A 420 -29.79 14.19 10.44
N SER A 421 -29.54 13.20 9.58
CA SER A 421 -30.17 13.10 8.28
C SER A 421 -31.67 12.72 8.37
N GLU A 422 -32.35 12.61 7.22
CA GLU A 422 -33.72 12.09 7.14
C GLU A 422 -33.74 10.57 6.89
N ASN A 423 -32.57 9.92 6.85
CA ASN A 423 -32.47 8.51 6.51
C ASN A 423 -32.52 7.61 7.74
N GLY A 424 -33.26 6.50 7.62
CA GLY A 424 -33.31 5.44 8.61
C GLY A 424 -33.64 5.93 10.03
N TYR A 425 -32.92 5.48 11.03
CA TYR A 425 -33.14 5.81 12.43
C TYR A 425 -32.85 7.30 12.75
N GLU A 426 -32.04 7.99 11.96
CA GLU A 426 -31.81 9.43 12.18
C GLU A 426 -33.06 10.29 11.99
N ALA A 427 -34.00 9.86 11.18
CA ALA A 427 -35.33 10.51 11.11
C ALA A 427 -36.01 10.50 12.48
N THR A 428 -35.97 9.38 13.20
CA THR A 428 -36.55 9.27 14.57
C THR A 428 -35.77 10.15 15.56
N ILE A 429 -34.45 10.22 15.47
CA ILE A 429 -33.63 11.12 16.31
C ILE A 429 -34.01 12.57 16.05
N ARG A 430 -34.23 12.94 14.81
CA ARG A 430 -34.59 14.29 14.40
C ARG A 430 -36.01 14.69 14.92
N GLU A 431 -36.96 13.77 14.86
CA GLU A 431 -38.28 13.97 15.43
C GLU A 431 -38.21 14.11 16.95
N TYR A 432 -37.42 13.27 17.63
CA TYR A 432 -37.20 13.38 19.07
C TYR A 432 -36.59 14.75 19.44
N TYR A 433 -35.56 15.22 18.72
CA TYR A 433 -34.97 16.53 18.96
C TYR A 433 -35.98 17.65 18.79
N ARG A 434 -36.82 17.61 17.72
CA ARG A 434 -37.86 18.58 17.51
C ARG A 434 -38.82 18.59 18.70
N LYS A 435 -39.28 17.45 19.13
CA LYS A 435 -40.20 17.30 20.25
C LYS A 435 -39.68 17.90 21.56
N ILE A 436 -38.42 17.67 21.92
CA ILE A 436 -37.87 18.19 23.18
C ILE A 436 -37.49 19.67 23.12
N HIS A 437 -37.26 20.23 21.89
CA HIS A 437 -36.90 21.65 21.74
C HIS A 437 -38.14 22.54 21.40
N GLU A 438 -39.22 21.99 20.85
CA GLU A 438 -40.44 22.70 20.49
C GLU A 438 -41.50 22.67 21.61
N ASP A 439 -41.29 21.92 22.69
CA ASP A 439 -42.19 21.91 23.85
C ASP A 439 -41.78 23.03 24.81
N PRO A 440 -42.38 24.25 24.67
CA PRO A 440 -41.88 25.44 25.38
C PRO A 440 -42.60 25.63 26.72
N ASP A 441 -42.95 24.57 27.40
CA ASP A 441 -43.46 24.71 28.77
C ASP A 441 -42.27 24.78 29.74
N GLU A 442 -41.84 26.04 29.98
CA GLU A 442 -41.01 26.64 30.99
C GLU A 442 -39.49 26.52 30.83
#